data_284087b082c0dea712e1907aafbc1a29
#
_entry.id   284087b082c0dea712e1907aafbc1a29
#
_cell.length_a   1.000
_cell.length_b   1.000
_cell.length_c   1.000
_cell.angle_alpha   90.00
_cell.angle_beta   90.00
_cell.angle_gamma   90.00
#
_symmetry.space_group_name_H-M   'P 1'
#
loop_
_entity.id
_entity.type
_entity.pdbx_description
1 polymer ?
#
loop_
_entity_poly.entity_id
_entity_poly.type
_entity_poly.pdbx_seq_one_letter_code
_entity_poly.pdbx_strand_id
1 'polypeptide(L)'
;MYEKYFYLKEKPFHITPDPRFLYLGSKHREAIELLAYGISGKKGFIMLTGEVGTGKTTLSRAFLDKLPKKTASALILNPVLSELDLLKTITDDFGLGIRGNVKEHLDGLNAFLMKNALDGITTIVIIDEAQNLPLPTLEMLRLLSNIETQREKLLQIVLVGQPELKEKLLTRGLRQLNQRVIARYHLEPLERPETEAYINNRLMIAGANGNVR
;
A
#
# COMPACT_ATOMS: atom_id res chain seq x y z
N MET A 1 -18.83 -17.05 -22.42
CA MET A 1 -20.16 -17.39 -22.95
C MET A 1 -21.09 -16.17 -22.97
N TYR A 2 -21.23 -15.43 -21.87
CA TYR A 2 -22.03 -14.19 -21.79
C TYR A 2 -21.43 -13.03 -22.60
N GLU A 3 -20.08 -13.00 -22.78
CA GLU A 3 -19.38 -11.96 -23.52
C GLU A 3 -19.91 -11.86 -24.97
N LYS A 4 -20.11 -12.99 -25.63
CA LYS A 4 -20.68 -13.02 -26.99
C LYS A 4 -22.13 -12.53 -27.03
N TYR A 5 -22.91 -12.87 -25.99
CA TYR A 5 -24.31 -12.47 -25.89
C TYR A 5 -24.47 -10.95 -25.73
N PHE A 6 -23.61 -10.33 -24.92
CA PHE A 6 -23.61 -8.88 -24.67
C PHE A 6 -22.65 -8.11 -25.58
N TYR A 7 -22.06 -8.75 -26.59
CA TYR A 7 -21.12 -8.16 -27.56
C TYR A 7 -19.90 -7.52 -26.86
N LEU A 8 -19.43 -8.11 -25.76
CA LEU A 8 -18.25 -7.68 -25.06
C LEU A 8 -16.99 -8.26 -25.72
N LYS A 9 -15.92 -7.47 -25.76
CA LYS A 9 -14.61 -7.88 -26.29
C LYS A 9 -13.84 -8.73 -25.28
N GLU A 10 -14.06 -8.50 -23.99
CA GLU A 10 -13.41 -9.21 -22.88
C GLU A 10 -14.35 -9.24 -21.66
N LYS A 11 -13.96 -10.00 -20.62
CA LYS A 11 -14.74 -10.09 -19.38
C LYS A 11 -14.61 -8.79 -18.59
N PRO A 12 -15.70 -8.08 -18.26
CA PRO A 12 -15.64 -6.85 -17.47
C PRO A 12 -15.25 -7.07 -16.00
N PHE A 13 -15.53 -8.26 -15.46
CA PHE A 13 -15.30 -8.60 -14.05
C PHE A 13 -14.32 -9.77 -13.92
N HIS A 14 -13.06 -9.51 -14.28
CA HIS A 14 -11.97 -10.46 -14.04
C HIS A 14 -11.59 -10.49 -12.56
N ILE A 15 -11.23 -11.68 -12.08
CA ILE A 15 -10.67 -11.86 -10.72
C ILE A 15 -9.26 -11.25 -10.66
N THR A 16 -8.48 -11.40 -11.74
CA THR A 16 -7.14 -10.81 -11.82
C THR A 16 -7.25 -9.28 -11.99
N PRO A 17 -6.62 -8.50 -11.14
CA PRO A 17 -6.62 -7.04 -11.26
C PRO A 17 -5.99 -6.59 -12.59
N ASP A 18 -6.73 -5.80 -13.36
CA ASP A 18 -6.26 -5.14 -14.57
C ASP A 18 -6.34 -3.62 -14.36
N PRO A 19 -5.22 -2.88 -14.44
CA PRO A 19 -5.19 -1.43 -14.24
C PRO A 19 -6.13 -0.65 -15.16
N ARG A 20 -6.42 -1.17 -16.36
CA ARG A 20 -7.36 -0.54 -17.29
C ARG A 20 -8.77 -0.41 -16.72
N PHE A 21 -9.17 -1.37 -15.89
CA PHE A 21 -10.49 -1.42 -15.26
C PHE A 21 -10.54 -0.69 -13.91
N LEU A 22 -9.50 0.09 -13.58
CA LEU A 22 -9.45 0.83 -12.34
C LEU A 22 -10.52 1.93 -12.33
N TYR A 23 -11.39 1.89 -11.34
CA TYR A 23 -12.34 2.93 -11.03
C TYR A 23 -12.03 3.49 -9.63
N LEU A 24 -11.75 4.77 -9.55
CA LEU A 24 -11.49 5.46 -8.28
C LEU A 24 -12.71 6.31 -7.91
N GLY A 25 -13.48 5.85 -6.95
CA GLY A 25 -14.53 6.65 -6.32
C GLY A 25 -13.98 7.82 -5.52
N SER A 26 -14.87 8.64 -4.95
CA SER A 26 -14.50 9.82 -4.15
C SER A 26 -13.59 9.44 -2.98
N LYS A 27 -13.95 8.40 -2.22
CA LYS A 27 -13.19 7.90 -1.07
C LYS A 27 -11.81 7.37 -1.45
N HIS A 28 -11.67 6.77 -2.64
CA HIS A 28 -10.36 6.35 -3.14
C HIS A 28 -9.46 7.55 -3.44
N ARG A 29 -10.02 8.63 -4.02
CA ARG A 29 -9.26 9.86 -4.28
C ARG A 29 -8.81 10.54 -2.99
N GLU A 30 -9.72 10.69 -2.02
CA GLU A 30 -9.39 11.20 -0.67
C GLU A 30 -8.26 10.38 -0.02
N ALA A 31 -8.32 9.05 -0.10
CA ALA A 31 -7.28 8.18 0.44
C ALA A 31 -5.92 8.41 -0.25
N ILE A 32 -5.88 8.54 -1.58
CA ILE A 32 -4.66 8.83 -2.34
C ILE A 32 -4.08 10.18 -1.92
N GLU A 33 -4.89 11.21 -1.76
CA GLU A 33 -4.46 12.54 -1.33
C GLU A 33 -3.88 12.51 0.08
N LEU A 34 -4.52 11.79 1.00
CA LEU A 34 -4.02 11.62 2.36
C LEU A 34 -2.69 10.86 2.39
N LEU A 35 -2.54 9.79 1.59
CA LEU A 35 -1.28 9.07 1.45
C LEU A 35 -0.18 10.00 0.92
N ALA A 36 -0.47 10.75 -0.14
CA ALA A 36 0.47 11.70 -0.73
C ALA A 36 0.89 12.79 0.28
N TYR A 37 -0.07 13.33 1.04
CA TYR A 37 0.20 14.31 2.10
C TYR A 37 1.07 13.73 3.21
N GLY A 38 0.75 12.54 3.70
CA GLY A 38 1.49 11.89 4.77
C GLY A 38 2.93 11.58 4.36
N ILE A 39 3.15 11.14 3.12
CA ILE A 39 4.47 10.83 2.57
C ILE A 39 5.29 12.11 2.35
N SER A 40 4.68 13.16 1.80
CA SER A 40 5.37 14.45 1.60
C SER A 40 5.81 15.09 2.91
N GLY A 41 5.04 14.84 3.98
CA GLY A 41 5.39 15.30 5.32
C GLY A 41 6.55 14.55 5.99
N LYS A 42 7.04 13.45 5.40
CA LYS A 42 8.17 12.62 5.86
C LYS A 42 8.07 12.22 7.34
N LYS A 43 6.89 11.84 7.78
CA LYS A 43 6.59 11.65 9.21
C LYS A 43 6.55 10.19 9.68
N GLY A 44 6.77 9.22 8.80
CA GLY A 44 6.93 7.80 9.13
C GLY A 44 5.72 6.93 8.79
N PHE A 45 4.80 6.65 9.72
CA PHE A 45 3.72 5.70 9.50
C PHE A 45 2.39 6.32 9.07
N ILE A 46 1.78 5.68 8.07
CA ILE A 46 0.40 5.94 7.63
C ILE A 46 -0.36 4.62 7.66
N MET A 47 -1.62 4.63 8.07
CA MET A 47 -2.49 3.46 8.09
C MET A 47 -3.70 3.67 7.19
N LEU A 48 -3.93 2.72 6.30
CA LEU A 48 -5.12 2.62 5.45
C LEU A 48 -5.86 1.33 5.82
N THR A 49 -7.06 1.46 6.34
CA THR A 49 -7.92 0.30 6.62
C THR A 49 -9.17 0.31 5.77
N GLY A 50 -9.88 -0.80 5.69
CA GLY A 50 -11.17 -0.92 5.02
C GLY A 50 -11.60 -2.37 4.91
N GLU A 51 -12.88 -2.60 4.70
CA GLU A 51 -13.44 -3.94 4.57
C GLU A 51 -12.90 -4.71 3.36
N VAL A 52 -13.08 -6.02 3.37
CA VAL A 52 -12.75 -6.87 2.20
C VAL A 52 -13.51 -6.37 0.97
N GLY A 53 -12.83 -6.28 -0.16
CA GLY A 53 -13.46 -5.86 -1.42
C GLY A 53 -13.57 -4.34 -1.63
N THR A 54 -13.13 -3.48 -0.68
CA THR A 54 -13.16 -2.02 -0.86
C THR A 54 -12.11 -1.48 -1.83
N GLY A 55 -11.23 -2.33 -2.37
CA GLY A 55 -10.23 -1.92 -3.37
C GLY A 55 -8.90 -1.43 -2.81
N LYS A 56 -8.55 -1.74 -1.55
CA LYS A 56 -7.28 -1.33 -0.90
C LYS A 56 -6.04 -1.66 -1.72
N THR A 57 -5.89 -2.92 -2.14
CA THR A 57 -4.76 -3.38 -2.96
C THR A 57 -4.69 -2.64 -4.31
N THR A 58 -5.85 -2.42 -4.93
CA THR A 58 -5.95 -1.66 -6.19
C THR A 58 -5.55 -0.20 -5.98
N LEU A 59 -5.99 0.39 -4.87
CA LEU A 59 -5.62 1.76 -4.49
C LEU A 59 -4.11 1.87 -4.23
N SER A 60 -3.51 0.91 -3.52
CA SER A 60 -2.06 0.88 -3.25
C SER A 60 -1.25 0.86 -4.54
N ARG A 61 -1.65 0.05 -5.52
CA ARG A 61 -1.00 0.01 -6.85
C ARG A 61 -1.19 1.33 -7.60
N ALA A 62 -2.43 1.84 -7.67
CA ALA A 62 -2.73 3.12 -8.32
C ALA A 62 -1.98 4.30 -7.67
N PHE A 63 -1.74 4.23 -6.37
CA PHE A 63 -0.95 5.21 -5.65
C PHE A 63 0.53 5.12 -6.06
N LEU A 64 1.11 3.92 -6.13
CA LEU A 64 2.49 3.70 -6.58
C LEU A 64 2.72 4.25 -7.99
N ASP A 65 1.77 4.04 -8.90
CA ASP A 65 1.84 4.53 -10.29
C ASP A 65 1.84 6.08 -10.37
N LYS A 66 1.33 6.75 -9.33
CA LYS A 66 1.25 8.22 -9.25
C LYS A 66 2.39 8.86 -8.48
N LEU A 67 3.31 8.06 -7.93
CA LEU A 67 4.43 8.59 -7.17
C LEU A 67 5.36 9.44 -8.04
N PRO A 68 5.96 10.50 -7.48
CA PRO A 68 6.98 11.28 -8.18
C PRO A 68 8.16 10.41 -8.65
N LYS A 69 8.79 10.76 -9.75
CA LYS A 69 9.97 10.04 -10.30
C LYS A 69 11.11 9.87 -9.30
N LYS A 70 11.24 10.79 -8.33
CA LYS A 70 12.23 10.73 -7.24
C LYS A 70 11.68 9.98 -6.03
N THR A 71 11.14 8.78 -6.26
CA THR A 71 10.65 7.91 -5.18
C THR A 71 11.16 6.50 -5.39
N ALA A 72 11.75 5.92 -4.37
CA ALA A 72 12.03 4.49 -4.29
C ALA A 72 10.91 3.82 -3.50
N SER A 73 10.27 2.80 -4.06
CA SER A 73 9.13 2.14 -3.42
C SER A 73 9.26 0.62 -3.42
N ALA A 74 8.78 0.00 -2.34
CA ALA A 74 8.60 -1.44 -2.21
C ALA A 74 7.14 -1.74 -1.89
N LEU A 75 6.59 -2.81 -2.46
CA LEU A 75 5.21 -3.25 -2.22
C LEU A 75 5.17 -4.71 -1.77
N ILE A 76 4.87 -4.91 -0.50
CA ILE A 76 4.78 -6.24 0.11
C ILE A 76 3.32 -6.66 0.14
N LEU A 77 3.03 -7.74 -0.60
CA LEU A 77 1.71 -8.34 -0.65
C LEU A 77 1.67 -9.59 0.23
N ASN A 78 0.59 -9.74 1.01
CA ASN A 78 0.33 -10.93 1.81
C ASN A 78 1.47 -11.31 2.80
N PRO A 79 1.78 -10.49 3.79
CA PRO A 79 2.97 -10.59 4.63
C PRO A 79 2.80 -11.56 5.81
N VAL A 80 2.79 -12.87 5.56
CA VAL A 80 3.03 -13.86 6.63
C VAL A 80 4.54 -14.10 6.72
N LEU A 81 5.28 -13.10 7.21
CA LEU A 81 6.73 -13.05 7.13
C LEU A 81 7.37 -12.97 8.52
N SER A 82 8.47 -13.68 8.72
CA SER A 82 9.37 -13.43 9.86
C SER A 82 10.04 -12.06 9.71
N GLU A 83 10.70 -11.59 10.77
CA GLU A 83 11.48 -10.34 10.75
C GLU A 83 12.54 -10.34 9.64
N LEU A 84 13.29 -11.45 9.52
CA LEU A 84 14.32 -11.59 8.49
C LEU A 84 13.72 -11.65 7.08
N ASP A 85 12.61 -12.36 6.89
CA ASP A 85 11.98 -12.48 5.57
C ASP A 85 11.37 -11.14 5.13
N LEU A 86 10.81 -10.36 6.06
CA LEU A 86 10.36 -9.01 5.77
C LEU A 86 11.52 -8.12 5.31
N LEU A 87 12.65 -8.13 6.05
CA LEU A 87 13.84 -7.35 5.68
C LEU A 87 14.40 -7.77 4.33
N LYS A 88 14.49 -9.08 4.06
CA LYS A 88 14.89 -9.60 2.75
C LYS A 88 13.99 -9.08 1.65
N THR A 89 12.68 -9.20 1.81
CA THR A 89 11.72 -8.74 0.81
C THR A 89 11.90 -7.25 0.54
N ILE A 90 12.03 -6.42 1.58
CA ILE A 90 12.25 -4.97 1.44
C ILE A 90 13.56 -4.69 0.69
N THR A 91 14.66 -5.34 1.08
CA THR A 91 15.98 -5.11 0.48
C THR A 91 16.07 -5.63 -0.95
N ASP A 92 15.38 -6.72 -1.26
CA ASP A 92 15.30 -7.28 -2.61
C ASP A 92 14.49 -6.38 -3.55
N ASP A 93 13.33 -5.86 -3.08
CA ASP A 93 12.51 -4.89 -3.83
C ASP A 93 13.29 -3.60 -4.14
N PHE A 94 14.19 -3.18 -3.24
CA PHE A 94 15.09 -2.06 -3.50
C PHE A 94 16.34 -2.43 -4.31
N GLY A 95 16.50 -3.69 -4.70
CA GLY A 95 17.62 -4.16 -5.53
C GLY A 95 18.96 -4.16 -4.81
N LEU A 96 18.99 -4.32 -3.47
CA LEU A 96 20.21 -4.23 -2.68
C LEU A 96 21.05 -5.54 -2.75
N GLY A 97 20.45 -6.68 -3.10
CA GLY A 97 21.15 -7.95 -3.27
C GLY A 97 21.86 -8.47 -2.03
N ILE A 98 21.38 -8.11 -0.82
CA ILE A 98 21.98 -8.48 0.45
C ILE A 98 21.70 -9.95 0.75
N ARG A 99 22.75 -10.70 1.08
CA ARG A 99 22.64 -12.10 1.50
C ARG A 99 23.26 -12.21 2.89
N GLY A 100 22.38 -12.29 3.93
CA GLY A 100 22.91 -12.32 5.27
C GLY A 100 21.83 -12.39 6.36
N ASN A 101 22.24 -12.03 7.55
CA ASN A 101 21.38 -12.02 8.74
C ASN A 101 20.62 -10.66 8.88
N VAL A 102 19.80 -10.57 9.91
CA VAL A 102 19.01 -9.36 10.22
C VAL A 102 19.87 -8.08 10.27
N LYS A 103 21.07 -8.18 10.88
CA LYS A 103 21.97 -7.02 11.01
C LYS A 103 22.46 -6.52 9.67
N GLU A 104 22.89 -7.44 8.80
CA GLU A 104 23.39 -7.08 7.46
C GLU A 104 22.32 -6.43 6.59
N HIS A 105 21.08 -6.91 6.67
CA HIS A 105 19.95 -6.27 5.99
C HIS A 105 19.63 -4.88 6.58
N LEU A 106 19.68 -4.72 7.91
CA LEU A 106 19.47 -3.41 8.56
C LEU A 106 20.57 -2.40 8.19
N ASP A 107 21.83 -2.82 8.22
CA ASP A 107 22.97 -1.96 7.87
C ASP A 107 22.91 -1.52 6.40
N GLY A 108 22.61 -2.46 5.48
CA GLY A 108 22.47 -2.15 4.07
C GLY A 108 21.26 -1.28 3.76
N LEU A 109 20.12 -1.53 4.40
CA LEU A 109 18.94 -0.68 4.28
C LEU A 109 19.20 0.74 4.80
N ASN A 110 19.88 0.86 5.94
CA ASN A 110 20.26 2.17 6.51
C ASN A 110 21.16 2.96 5.53
N ALA A 111 22.20 2.32 4.99
CA ALA A 111 23.07 2.95 3.99
C ALA A 111 22.29 3.40 2.73
N PHE A 112 21.36 2.59 2.25
CA PHE A 112 20.49 2.93 1.11
C PHE A 112 19.59 4.12 1.42
N LEU A 113 18.94 4.15 2.59
CA LEU A 113 18.06 5.23 3.02
C LEU A 113 18.83 6.55 3.16
N MET A 114 20.01 6.53 3.74
CA MET A 114 20.88 7.70 3.86
C MET A 114 21.30 8.24 2.49
N LYS A 115 21.70 7.36 1.57
CA LYS A 115 22.03 7.75 0.20
C LYS A 115 20.84 8.40 -0.51
N ASN A 116 19.68 7.77 -0.45
CA ASN A 116 18.47 8.29 -1.06
C ASN A 116 18.09 9.67 -0.52
N ALA A 117 18.23 9.88 0.79
CA ALA A 117 17.98 11.17 1.40
C ALA A 117 18.92 12.27 0.87
N LEU A 118 20.21 11.97 0.70
CA LEU A 118 21.17 12.89 0.09
C LEU A 118 20.83 13.24 -1.36
N ASP A 119 20.33 12.27 -2.12
CA ASP A 119 19.91 12.43 -3.53
C ASP A 119 18.51 13.06 -3.67
N GLY A 120 17.84 13.36 -2.54
CA GLY A 120 16.48 13.90 -2.51
C GLY A 120 15.42 12.90 -2.99
N ILE A 121 15.69 11.60 -2.82
CA ILE A 121 14.78 10.50 -3.15
C ILE A 121 14.00 10.11 -1.88
N THR A 122 12.68 10.11 -1.97
CA THR A 122 11.79 9.63 -0.91
C THR A 122 11.69 8.12 -0.97
N THR A 123 11.88 7.44 0.17
CA THR A 123 11.77 5.97 0.22
C THR A 123 10.49 5.54 0.95
N ILE A 124 9.73 4.64 0.32
CA ILE A 124 8.40 4.20 0.76
C ILE A 124 8.35 2.67 0.77
N VAL A 125 7.77 2.12 1.83
CA VAL A 125 7.36 0.71 1.89
C VAL A 125 5.86 0.66 2.12
N ILE A 126 5.13 -0.01 1.23
CA ILE A 126 3.70 -0.30 1.39
C ILE A 126 3.56 -1.77 1.75
N ILE A 127 2.84 -2.06 2.82
CA ILE A 127 2.59 -3.42 3.28
C ILE A 127 1.09 -3.64 3.24
N ASP A 128 0.64 -4.45 2.28
CA ASP A 128 -0.76 -4.84 2.16
C ASP A 128 -1.07 -6.04 3.06
N GLU A 129 -2.32 -6.18 3.48
CA GLU A 129 -2.78 -7.20 4.42
C GLU A 129 -1.98 -7.21 5.75
N ALA A 130 -1.57 -6.02 6.21
CA ALA A 130 -0.67 -5.85 7.36
C ALA A 130 -1.20 -6.43 8.68
N GLN A 131 -2.51 -6.72 8.81
CA GLN A 131 -3.06 -7.44 9.96
C GLN A 131 -2.48 -8.87 10.09
N ASN A 132 -1.96 -9.44 9.00
CA ASN A 132 -1.36 -10.77 8.99
C ASN A 132 0.09 -10.80 9.52
N LEU A 133 0.75 -9.64 9.63
CA LEU A 133 2.11 -9.57 10.18
C LEU A 133 2.15 -10.06 11.65
N PRO A 134 3.09 -10.93 12.03
CA PRO A 134 3.34 -11.26 13.43
C PRO A 134 3.72 -10.03 14.28
N LEU A 135 3.47 -10.07 15.59
CA LEU A 135 3.83 -8.97 16.49
C LEU A 135 5.33 -8.60 16.44
N PRO A 136 6.28 -9.57 16.43
CA PRO A 136 7.71 -9.23 16.32
C PRO A 136 8.02 -8.49 15.01
N THR A 137 7.38 -8.87 13.93
CA THR A 137 7.61 -8.24 12.61
C THR A 137 7.05 -6.81 12.56
N LEU A 138 5.90 -6.54 13.22
CA LEU A 138 5.40 -5.17 13.39
C LEU A 138 6.34 -4.32 14.27
N GLU A 139 6.94 -4.90 15.32
CA GLU A 139 7.97 -4.22 16.12
C GLU A 139 9.24 -3.95 15.33
N MET A 140 9.65 -4.85 14.41
CA MET A 140 10.75 -4.59 13.49
C MET A 140 10.47 -3.37 12.61
N LEU A 141 9.26 -3.21 12.07
CA LEU A 141 8.87 -2.01 11.32
C LEU A 141 8.99 -0.75 12.17
N ARG A 142 8.62 -0.82 13.45
CA ARG A 142 8.82 0.29 14.39
C ARG A 142 10.29 0.67 14.53
N LEU A 143 11.19 -0.32 14.60
CA LEU A 143 12.63 -0.08 14.64
C LEU A 143 13.14 0.56 13.34
N LEU A 144 12.70 0.09 12.18
CA LEU A 144 13.03 0.68 10.89
C LEU A 144 12.62 2.15 10.80
N SER A 145 11.48 2.51 11.38
CA SER A 145 11.02 3.91 11.42
C SER A 145 11.88 4.83 12.28
N ASN A 146 12.84 4.30 13.06
CA ASN A 146 13.82 5.10 13.80
C ASN A 146 14.97 5.59 12.91
N ILE A 147 15.10 5.08 11.70
CA ILE A 147 16.10 5.57 10.75
C ILE A 147 15.68 6.96 10.30
N GLU A 148 16.37 7.96 10.83
CA GLU A 148 16.05 9.36 10.65
C GLU A 148 17.30 10.24 10.63
N THR A 149 17.16 11.41 10.05
CA THR A 149 18.08 12.52 10.24
C THR A 149 17.57 13.42 11.38
N GLN A 150 18.29 14.49 11.69
CA GLN A 150 17.79 15.51 12.63
C GLN A 150 16.49 16.22 12.19
N ARG A 151 16.10 16.06 10.93
CA ARG A 151 14.99 16.81 10.33
C ARG A 151 13.80 15.95 9.89
N GLU A 152 14.04 14.68 9.47
CA GLU A 152 13.02 13.87 8.82
C GLU A 152 13.24 12.37 8.98
N LYS A 153 12.16 11.61 8.89
CA LYS A 153 12.19 10.15 8.78
C LYS A 153 12.59 9.76 7.36
N LEU A 154 13.58 8.86 7.24
CA LEU A 154 14.10 8.43 5.94
C LEU A 154 13.23 7.38 5.25
N LEU A 155 12.46 6.63 6.02
CA LEU A 155 11.56 5.60 5.51
C LEU A 155 10.11 5.96 5.84
N GLN A 156 9.26 5.99 4.83
CA GLN A 156 7.82 6.13 4.97
C GLN A 156 7.18 4.76 4.87
N ILE A 157 6.33 4.39 5.82
CA ILE A 157 5.71 3.07 5.89
C ILE A 157 4.19 3.24 5.83
N VAL A 158 3.57 2.61 4.83
CA VAL A 158 2.13 2.56 4.68
C VAL A 158 1.65 1.16 5.06
N LEU A 159 0.88 1.07 6.13
CA LEU A 159 0.23 -0.16 6.56
C LEU A 159 -1.18 -0.18 5.97
N VAL A 160 -1.44 -1.13 5.10
CA VAL A 160 -2.75 -1.33 4.47
C VAL A 160 -3.34 -2.63 5.01
N GLY A 161 -4.60 -2.62 5.41
CA GLY A 161 -5.20 -3.84 5.98
C GLY A 161 -6.69 -3.73 6.25
N GLN A 162 -7.21 -4.78 6.86
CA GLN A 162 -8.59 -4.86 7.32
C GLN A 162 -8.76 -4.13 8.67
N PRO A 163 -10.00 -3.89 9.15
CA PRO A 163 -10.23 -3.20 10.42
C PRO A 163 -9.49 -3.83 11.62
N GLU A 164 -9.24 -5.15 11.58
CA GLU A 164 -8.50 -5.90 12.60
C GLU A 164 -7.06 -5.38 12.78
N LEU A 165 -6.48 -4.74 11.76
CA LEU A 165 -5.19 -4.08 11.89
C LEU A 165 -5.24 -2.97 12.96
N LYS A 166 -6.32 -2.20 12.99
CA LYS A 166 -6.53 -1.14 14.00
C LYS A 166 -6.59 -1.75 15.40
N GLU A 167 -7.36 -2.82 15.57
CA GLU A 167 -7.50 -3.52 16.86
C GLU A 167 -6.15 -4.10 17.31
N LYS A 168 -5.43 -4.71 16.38
CA LYS A 168 -4.10 -5.26 16.63
C LYS A 168 -3.12 -4.20 17.12
N LEU A 169 -3.11 -3.02 16.50
CA LEU A 169 -2.24 -1.91 16.91
C LEU A 169 -2.61 -1.30 18.27
N LEU A 170 -3.84 -1.49 18.74
CA LEU A 170 -4.27 -1.06 20.08
C LEU A 170 -3.79 -1.99 21.19
N THR A 171 -3.27 -3.17 20.87
CA THR A 171 -2.74 -4.11 21.87
C THR A 171 -1.54 -3.51 22.61
N ARG A 172 -1.33 -3.94 23.87
CA ARG A 172 -0.25 -3.41 24.74
C ARG A 172 1.13 -3.53 24.10
N GLY A 173 1.40 -4.63 23.38
CA GLY A 173 2.68 -4.89 22.71
C GLY A 173 3.00 -3.94 21.56
N LEU A 174 1.99 -3.33 20.94
CA LEU A 174 2.16 -2.44 19.77
C LEU A 174 1.85 -0.97 20.06
N ARG A 175 1.68 -0.61 21.33
CA ARG A 175 1.34 0.77 21.74
C ARG A 175 2.30 1.81 21.17
N GLN A 176 3.60 1.52 21.15
CA GLN A 176 4.61 2.45 20.63
C GLN A 176 4.52 2.61 19.11
N LEU A 177 4.24 1.52 18.37
CA LEU A 177 3.99 1.59 16.93
C LEU A 177 2.72 2.39 16.64
N ASN A 178 1.64 2.12 17.40
CA ASN A 178 0.37 2.82 17.25
C ASN A 178 0.49 4.34 17.44
N GLN A 179 1.34 4.81 18.36
CA GLN A 179 1.62 6.23 18.58
C GLN A 179 2.38 6.90 17.44
N ARG A 180 3.05 6.13 16.59
CA ARG A 180 3.79 6.63 15.42
C ARG A 180 2.96 6.72 14.15
N VAL A 181 1.75 6.17 14.15
CA VAL A 181 0.82 6.30 13.03
C VAL A 181 0.21 7.69 13.05
N ILE A 182 0.70 8.55 12.18
CA ILE A 182 0.32 9.97 12.14
C ILE A 182 -0.93 10.26 11.32
N ALA A 183 -1.19 9.44 10.30
CA ALA A 183 -2.36 9.55 9.46
C ALA A 183 -3.08 8.20 9.39
N ARG A 184 -4.39 8.25 9.52
CA ARG A 184 -5.26 7.08 9.46
C ARG A 184 -6.42 7.38 8.53
N TYR A 185 -6.68 6.46 7.62
CA TYR A 185 -7.84 6.52 6.75
C TYR A 185 -8.57 5.19 6.76
N HIS A 186 -9.88 5.25 6.82
CA HIS A 186 -10.72 4.08 6.65
C HIS A 186 -11.43 4.19 5.32
N LEU A 187 -11.12 3.28 4.40
CA LEU A 187 -11.70 3.23 3.07
C LEU A 187 -13.07 2.56 3.15
N GLU A 188 -14.08 3.36 3.01
CA GLU A 188 -15.47 2.90 2.96
C GLU A 188 -15.79 2.26 1.60
N PRO A 189 -16.77 1.35 1.53
CA PRO A 189 -17.29 0.82 0.27
C PRO A 189 -17.82 1.95 -0.64
N LEU A 190 -17.91 1.66 -1.93
CA LEU A 190 -18.55 2.56 -2.89
C LEU A 190 -20.02 2.75 -2.54
N GLU A 191 -20.47 4.00 -2.58
CA GLU A 191 -21.91 4.32 -2.48
C GLU A 191 -22.66 3.81 -3.73
N ARG A 192 -23.99 3.73 -3.62
CA ARG A 192 -24.81 3.22 -4.73
C ARG A 192 -24.57 3.94 -6.07
N PRO A 193 -24.51 5.26 -6.16
CA PRO A 193 -24.22 5.95 -7.43
C PRO A 193 -22.82 5.62 -7.97
N GLU A 194 -21.83 5.49 -7.08
CA GLU A 194 -20.47 5.13 -7.44
C GLU A 194 -20.36 3.66 -7.89
N THR A 195 -21.15 2.77 -7.26
CA THR A 195 -21.22 1.36 -7.67
C THR A 195 -21.81 1.24 -9.07
N GLU A 196 -22.86 1.99 -9.39
CA GLU A 196 -23.42 2.05 -10.74
C GLU A 196 -22.39 2.58 -11.75
N ALA A 197 -21.68 3.64 -11.40
CA ALA A 197 -20.61 4.20 -12.25
C ALA A 197 -19.44 3.22 -12.43
N TYR A 198 -19.05 2.48 -11.39
CA TYR A 198 -18.05 1.42 -11.43
C TYR A 198 -18.44 0.31 -12.41
N ILE A 199 -19.66 -0.20 -12.31
CA ILE A 199 -20.17 -1.24 -13.20
C ILE A 199 -20.17 -0.76 -14.66
N ASN A 200 -20.70 0.44 -14.91
CA ASN A 200 -20.75 1.03 -16.23
C ASN A 200 -19.36 1.25 -16.83
N ASN A 201 -18.41 1.75 -16.04
CA ASN A 201 -17.04 1.94 -16.46
C ASN A 201 -16.39 0.61 -16.91
N ARG A 202 -16.58 -0.46 -16.14
CA ARG A 202 -16.04 -1.78 -16.48
C ARG A 202 -16.68 -2.36 -17.74
N LEU A 203 -17.99 -2.19 -17.90
CA LEU A 203 -18.70 -2.62 -19.11
C LEU A 203 -18.24 -1.85 -20.35
N MET A 204 -18.06 -0.53 -20.24
CA MET A 204 -17.54 0.30 -21.34
C MET A 204 -16.15 -0.13 -21.78
N ILE A 205 -15.22 -0.34 -20.81
CA ILE A 205 -13.86 -0.80 -21.13
C ILE A 205 -13.90 -2.18 -21.78
N ALA A 206 -14.78 -3.07 -21.32
CA ALA A 206 -14.97 -4.38 -21.94
C ALA A 206 -15.64 -4.34 -23.32
N GLY A 207 -16.01 -3.16 -23.81
CA GLY A 207 -16.54 -2.97 -25.17
C GLY A 207 -18.07 -2.92 -25.28
N ALA A 208 -18.79 -2.70 -24.18
CA ALA A 208 -20.24 -2.54 -24.22
C ALA A 208 -20.63 -1.26 -24.98
N ASN A 209 -21.41 -1.40 -26.04
CA ASN A 209 -21.90 -0.29 -26.87
C ASN A 209 -23.26 0.26 -26.38
N GLY A 210 -23.42 0.47 -25.08
CA GLY A 210 -24.65 1.03 -24.50
C GLY A 210 -25.86 0.08 -24.44
N ASN A 211 -25.73 -1.16 -24.90
CA ASN A 211 -26.81 -2.14 -24.99
C ASN A 211 -26.94 -3.07 -23.76
N VAL A 212 -26.11 -2.89 -22.76
CA VAL A 212 -26.20 -3.63 -21.50
C VAL A 212 -26.93 -2.75 -20.50
N ARG A 213 -28.23 -3.03 -20.31
CA ARG A 213 -29.09 -2.44 -19.29
C ARG A 213 -29.35 -3.43 -18.16
#